data_242f2ed91eabf9c5342928a4f9a3ae0d
#
_entry.id   242f2ed91eabf9c5342928a4f9a3ae0d
#
_cell.length_a   1.000
_cell.length_b   1.000
_cell.length_c   1.000
_cell.angle_alpha   90.00
_cell.angle_beta   90.00
_cell.angle_gamma   90.00
#
_symmetry.space_group_name_H-M   'P 1'
#
loop_
_entity.id
_entity.type
_entity.pdbx_description
1 polymer ?
#
loop_
_entity_poly.entity_id
_entity_poly.type
_entity_poly.pdbx_seq_one_letter_code
_entity_poly.pdbx_strand_id
1 'polypeptide(L)'
;MINEQIRDREVRLIGVNGEQLGIMSAREAMKKAEEAELDLVKIAPTAKPPVCKIIDYGKYRYELTRKEKEAKKKQKVVEVKEIRMSPNIESNDLNTKMNATKKFLEKGNKVKVTLRFRGREMAHMQSSKHILDDFAESLADVAVIEKAPKIEGRSISMVLTEKK
;
A
#
# COMPACT_ATOMS: atom_id res chain seq x y z
N MET A 1 -6.72 25.34 4.33
CA MET A 1 -6.98 26.76 4.63
C MET A 1 -8.19 27.21 3.84
N ILE A 2 -9.08 27.92 4.47
CA ILE A 2 -10.32 28.43 3.88
C ILE A 2 -10.53 29.92 4.27
N ASN A 3 -11.22 30.65 3.42
CA ASN A 3 -11.67 32.03 3.68
C ASN A 3 -10.57 32.94 4.24
N GLU A 4 -10.78 33.55 5.37
CA GLU A 4 -9.84 34.50 6.02
C GLU A 4 -8.51 33.88 6.45
N GLN A 5 -8.41 32.56 6.48
CA GLN A 5 -7.16 31.85 6.78
C GLN A 5 -6.16 31.93 5.63
N ILE A 6 -6.62 32.31 4.43
CA ILE A 6 -5.78 32.46 3.24
C ILE A 6 -5.13 33.84 3.29
N ARG A 7 -3.84 33.87 3.61
CA ARG A 7 -3.03 35.09 3.78
C ARG A 7 -2.07 35.39 2.63
N ASP A 8 -2.20 34.64 1.56
CA ASP A 8 -1.36 34.82 0.38
C ASP A 8 -1.69 36.15 -0.30
N ARG A 9 -0.65 36.77 -0.86
CA ARG A 9 -0.82 38.05 -1.55
C ARG A 9 -1.62 37.92 -2.84
N GLU A 10 -1.30 36.89 -3.61
CA GLU A 10 -1.96 36.57 -4.89
C GLU A 10 -2.34 35.10 -4.93
N VAL A 11 -3.46 34.81 -5.55
CA VAL A 11 -3.96 33.46 -5.75
C VAL A 11 -4.48 33.29 -7.18
N ARG A 12 -4.40 32.08 -7.68
CA ARG A 12 -5.09 31.70 -8.92
C ARG A 12 -6.47 31.20 -8.57
N LEU A 13 -7.49 31.88 -9.04
CA LEU A 13 -8.86 31.57 -8.68
C LEU A 13 -9.53 30.68 -9.73
N ILE A 14 -10.19 29.64 -9.25
CA ILE A 14 -11.09 28.78 -10.03
C ILE A 14 -12.51 29.08 -9.54
N GLY A 15 -13.42 29.35 -10.47
CA GLY A 15 -14.81 29.66 -10.16
C GLY A 15 -15.66 28.44 -9.82
N VAL A 16 -16.92 28.66 -9.52
CA VAL A 16 -17.90 27.65 -9.09
C VAL A 16 -18.04 26.50 -10.09
N ASN A 17 -18.00 26.81 -11.38
CA ASN A 17 -18.15 25.82 -12.47
C ASN A 17 -16.82 25.28 -13.00
N GLY A 18 -15.72 25.52 -12.29
CA GLY A 18 -14.39 25.07 -12.70
C GLY A 18 -13.68 25.99 -13.70
N GLU A 19 -14.27 27.12 -14.06
CA GLU A 19 -13.68 28.12 -14.93
C GLU A 19 -12.47 28.80 -14.26
N GLN A 20 -11.44 29.08 -15.05
CA GLN A 20 -10.27 29.81 -14.56
C GLN A 20 -10.56 31.33 -14.61
N LEU A 21 -10.59 31.95 -13.44
CA LEU A 21 -10.83 33.39 -13.30
C LEU A 21 -9.51 34.20 -13.29
N GLY A 22 -8.35 33.52 -13.37
CA GLY A 22 -7.05 34.15 -13.42
C GLY A 22 -6.41 34.41 -12.07
N ILE A 23 -5.35 35.19 -12.09
CA ILE A 23 -4.57 35.55 -10.88
C ILE A 23 -5.10 36.88 -10.34
N MET A 24 -5.38 36.91 -9.04
CA MET A 24 -5.88 38.11 -8.37
C MET A 24 -5.42 38.12 -6.91
N SER A 25 -5.65 39.23 -6.20
CA SER A 25 -5.38 39.27 -4.76
C SER A 25 -6.30 38.33 -3.99
N ALA A 26 -5.85 37.81 -2.86
CA ALA A 26 -6.69 36.98 -1.99
C ALA A 26 -7.96 37.70 -1.56
N ARG A 27 -7.88 39.01 -1.37
CA ARG A 27 -9.03 39.86 -1.02
C ARG A 27 -10.10 39.91 -2.13
N GLU A 28 -9.69 40.06 -3.38
CA GLU A 28 -10.61 40.00 -4.54
C GLU A 28 -11.24 38.63 -4.71
N ALA A 29 -10.45 37.57 -4.54
CA ALA A 29 -10.94 36.19 -4.57
C ALA A 29 -11.97 35.93 -3.47
N MET A 30 -11.72 36.43 -2.27
CA MET A 30 -12.63 36.32 -1.14
C MET A 30 -13.97 37.05 -1.42
N LYS A 31 -13.92 38.23 -2.01
CA LYS A 31 -15.08 38.99 -2.39
C LYS A 31 -15.96 38.26 -3.40
N LYS A 32 -15.33 37.61 -4.39
CA LYS A 32 -16.02 36.76 -5.37
C LYS A 32 -16.67 35.52 -4.73
N ALA A 33 -16.04 34.92 -3.74
CA ALA A 33 -16.63 33.83 -2.98
C ALA A 33 -17.85 34.29 -2.17
N GLU A 34 -17.78 35.42 -1.53
CA GLU A 34 -18.89 36.03 -0.80
C GLU A 34 -20.09 36.34 -1.71
N GLU A 35 -19.83 36.90 -2.90
CA GLU A 35 -20.90 37.18 -3.92
C GLU A 35 -21.58 35.89 -4.38
N ALA A 36 -20.87 34.76 -4.41
CA ALA A 36 -21.41 33.44 -4.75
C ALA A 36 -22.04 32.71 -3.56
N GLU A 37 -22.00 33.31 -2.36
CA GLU A 37 -22.44 32.68 -1.11
C GLU A 37 -21.79 31.34 -0.82
N LEU A 38 -20.51 31.19 -1.20
CA LEU A 38 -19.68 29.98 -1.04
C LEU A 38 -18.37 30.31 -0.33
N ASP A 39 -17.60 29.27 -0.05
CA ASP A 39 -16.30 29.41 0.57
C ASP A 39 -15.18 29.53 -0.45
N LEU A 40 -14.12 30.23 -0.08
CA LEU A 40 -12.84 30.23 -0.79
C LEU A 40 -11.93 29.18 -0.17
N VAL A 41 -11.58 28.15 -0.94
CA VAL A 41 -10.79 27.02 -0.48
C VAL A 41 -9.46 26.96 -1.23
N LYS A 42 -8.37 26.92 -0.49
CA LYS A 42 -7.01 26.75 -1.03
C LYS A 42 -6.78 25.26 -1.36
N ILE A 43 -6.86 24.90 -2.63
CA ILE A 43 -6.76 23.51 -3.09
C ILE A 43 -5.35 23.06 -3.45
N ALA A 44 -4.47 23.99 -3.86
CA ALA A 44 -3.08 23.69 -4.20
C ALA A 44 -2.15 24.71 -3.52
N PRO A 45 -1.73 24.46 -2.27
CA PRO A 45 -0.91 25.39 -1.51
C PRO A 45 0.54 25.50 -2.01
N THR A 46 1.02 24.48 -2.71
CA THR A 46 2.40 24.43 -3.24
C THR A 46 2.58 25.11 -4.59
N ALA A 47 1.50 25.40 -5.29
CA ALA A 47 1.54 26.12 -6.56
C ALA A 47 1.96 27.61 -6.34
N LYS A 48 2.56 28.20 -7.34
CA LYS A 48 2.99 29.61 -7.32
C LYS A 48 2.35 30.37 -8.51
N PRO A 49 1.33 31.20 -8.28
CA PRO A 49 0.64 31.47 -7.02
C PRO A 49 -0.24 30.29 -6.58
N PRO A 50 -0.58 30.18 -5.28
CA PRO A 50 -1.47 29.14 -4.79
C PRO A 50 -2.81 29.14 -5.51
N VAL A 51 -3.37 27.96 -5.73
CA VAL A 51 -4.66 27.82 -6.40
C VAL A 51 -5.77 27.76 -5.35
N CYS A 52 -6.77 28.63 -5.50
CA CYS A 52 -7.98 28.64 -4.69
C CYS A 52 -9.20 28.39 -5.56
N LYS A 53 -10.22 27.80 -4.98
CA LYS A 53 -11.50 27.53 -5.65
C LYS A 53 -12.67 28.01 -4.81
N ILE A 54 -13.66 28.57 -5.50
CA ILE A 54 -14.94 28.92 -4.87
C ILE A 54 -15.82 27.67 -4.86
N ILE A 55 -16.05 27.11 -3.68
CA ILE A 55 -16.80 25.87 -3.48
C ILE A 55 -17.34 25.81 -2.04
N ASP A 56 -18.43 25.07 -1.84
CA ASP A 56 -18.87 24.70 -0.49
C ASP A 56 -17.82 23.81 0.18
N TYR A 57 -17.24 24.30 1.27
CA TYR A 57 -16.16 23.60 1.99
C TYR A 57 -16.62 22.25 2.55
N GLY A 58 -17.84 22.17 3.07
CA GLY A 58 -18.40 20.92 3.58
C GLY A 58 -18.48 19.84 2.52
N LYS A 59 -18.99 20.20 1.33
CA LYS A 59 -19.05 19.31 0.17
C LYS A 59 -17.66 18.91 -0.32
N TYR A 60 -16.74 19.85 -0.40
CA TYR A 60 -15.35 19.60 -0.80
C TYR A 60 -14.66 18.62 0.14
N ARG A 61 -14.81 18.81 1.44
CA ARG A 61 -14.25 17.91 2.47
C ARG A 61 -14.83 16.51 2.38
N TYR A 62 -16.12 16.40 2.15
CA TYR A 62 -16.79 15.11 1.95
C TYR A 62 -16.24 14.37 0.72
N GLU A 63 -16.13 15.07 -0.41
CA GLU A 63 -15.59 14.49 -1.65
C GLU A 63 -14.12 14.05 -1.51
N LEU A 64 -13.28 14.81 -0.81
CA LEU A 64 -11.90 14.42 -0.48
C LEU A 64 -11.86 13.15 0.33
N THR A 65 -12.64 13.06 1.40
CA THR A 65 -12.72 11.87 2.26
C THR A 65 -13.17 10.66 1.47
N ARG A 66 -14.14 10.83 0.58
CA ARG A 66 -14.64 9.77 -0.30
C ARG A 66 -13.54 9.29 -1.27
N LYS A 67 -12.82 10.21 -1.92
CA LYS A 67 -11.69 9.88 -2.81
C LYS A 67 -10.57 9.14 -2.08
N GLU A 68 -10.23 9.57 -0.88
CA GLU A 68 -9.23 8.89 -0.05
C GLU A 68 -9.65 7.46 0.31
N LYS A 69 -10.90 7.26 0.69
CA LYS A 69 -11.45 5.92 0.97
C LYS A 69 -11.43 5.01 -0.26
N GLU A 70 -11.81 5.55 -1.43
CA GLU A 70 -11.76 4.80 -2.69
C GLU A 70 -10.32 4.46 -3.09
N ALA A 71 -9.38 5.40 -2.93
CA ALA A 71 -7.96 5.17 -3.18
C ALA A 71 -7.39 4.07 -2.28
N LYS A 72 -7.73 4.10 -0.99
CA LYS A 72 -7.34 3.04 -0.03
C LYS A 72 -7.91 1.67 -0.40
N LYS A 73 -9.17 1.61 -0.84
CA LYS A 73 -9.78 0.35 -1.30
C LYS A 73 -9.12 -0.22 -2.56
N LYS A 74 -8.63 0.65 -3.44
CA LYS A 74 -7.93 0.26 -4.67
C LYS A 74 -6.47 -0.11 -4.43
N GLN A 75 -5.89 0.30 -3.31
CA GLN A 75 -4.53 -0.11 -2.94
C GLN A 75 -4.50 -1.60 -2.65
N LYS A 76 -3.71 -2.32 -3.44
CA LYS A 76 -3.36 -3.71 -3.14
C LYS A 76 -2.50 -3.74 -1.87
N VAL A 77 -3.07 -4.23 -0.79
CA VAL A 77 -2.30 -4.48 0.43
C VAL A 77 -1.51 -5.77 0.22
N VAL A 78 -0.19 -5.66 0.22
CA VAL A 78 0.71 -6.82 0.19
C VAL A 78 0.84 -7.33 1.62
N GLU A 79 0.26 -8.50 1.88
CA GLU A 79 0.39 -9.19 3.16
C GLU A 79 1.49 -10.25 3.09
N VAL A 80 2.12 -10.54 4.20
CA VAL A 80 3.04 -11.66 4.36
C VAL A 80 2.28 -12.81 4.99
N LYS A 81 2.00 -13.84 4.20
CA LYS A 81 1.36 -15.09 4.67
C LYS A 81 2.44 -16.07 5.13
N GLU A 82 2.18 -16.78 6.21
CA GLU A 82 3.12 -17.77 6.74
C GLU A 82 2.66 -19.17 6.43
N ILE A 83 3.56 -19.98 5.89
CA ILE A 83 3.40 -21.43 5.68
C ILE A 83 4.38 -22.13 6.60
N ARG A 84 3.86 -22.95 7.50
CA ARG A 84 4.67 -23.72 8.46
C ARG A 84 4.74 -25.18 8.03
N MET A 85 5.92 -25.75 8.10
CA MET A 85 6.19 -27.16 7.81
C MET A 85 7.05 -27.78 8.89
N SER A 86 7.04 -29.12 8.96
CA SER A 86 7.98 -29.91 9.76
C SER A 86 9.04 -30.56 8.86
N PRO A 87 10.22 -30.95 9.39
CA PRO A 87 11.23 -31.65 8.60
C PRO A 87 10.79 -32.99 8.04
N ASN A 88 9.80 -33.61 8.68
CA ASN A 88 9.25 -34.94 8.32
C ASN A 88 7.93 -34.83 7.55
N ILE A 89 7.72 -33.76 6.83
CA ILE A 89 6.47 -33.53 6.07
C ILE A 89 6.27 -34.59 4.99
N GLU A 90 5.08 -35.14 4.91
CA GLU A 90 4.70 -36.10 3.87
C GLU A 90 4.45 -35.42 2.53
N SER A 91 4.63 -36.17 1.42
CA SER A 91 4.51 -35.64 0.06
C SER A 91 3.16 -34.99 -0.22
N ASN A 92 2.05 -35.57 0.24
CA ASN A 92 0.73 -35.01 0.03
C ASN A 92 0.55 -33.68 0.76
N ASP A 93 1.01 -33.57 1.99
CA ASP A 93 0.95 -32.34 2.77
C ASP A 93 1.88 -31.29 2.18
N LEU A 94 3.07 -31.67 1.72
CA LEU A 94 3.98 -30.80 1.01
C LEU A 94 3.32 -30.19 -0.24
N ASN A 95 2.68 -31.00 -1.06
CA ASN A 95 1.96 -30.53 -2.25
C ASN A 95 0.83 -29.58 -1.90
N THR A 96 0.09 -29.85 -0.82
CA THR A 96 -0.96 -28.95 -0.31
C THR A 96 -0.38 -27.59 0.09
N LYS A 97 0.76 -27.59 0.80
CA LYS A 97 1.47 -26.36 1.19
C LYS A 97 2.00 -25.59 -0.03
N MET A 98 2.53 -26.28 -1.03
CA MET A 98 2.97 -25.69 -2.29
C MET A 98 1.81 -25.03 -3.05
N ASN A 99 0.67 -25.69 -3.16
CA ASN A 99 -0.52 -25.15 -3.82
C ASN A 99 -1.07 -23.92 -3.07
N ALA A 100 -1.08 -23.96 -1.75
CA ALA A 100 -1.47 -22.80 -0.94
C ALA A 100 -0.52 -21.62 -1.16
N THR A 101 0.78 -21.89 -1.25
CA THR A 101 1.79 -20.85 -1.54
C THR A 101 1.57 -20.22 -2.91
N LYS A 102 1.33 -21.03 -3.95
CA LYS A 102 0.99 -20.52 -5.29
C LYS A 102 -0.22 -19.59 -5.27
N LYS A 103 -1.28 -19.97 -4.58
CA LYS A 103 -2.51 -19.14 -4.43
C LYS A 103 -2.24 -17.81 -3.74
N PHE A 104 -1.42 -17.79 -2.69
CA PHE A 104 -1.05 -16.55 -2.01
C PHE A 104 -0.21 -15.65 -2.91
N LEU A 105 0.72 -16.21 -3.67
CA LEU A 105 1.57 -15.46 -4.60
C LEU A 105 0.74 -14.87 -5.75
N GLU A 106 -0.21 -15.63 -6.30
CA GLU A 106 -1.13 -15.16 -7.36
C GLU A 106 -1.97 -13.97 -6.92
N LYS A 107 -2.32 -13.89 -5.64
CA LYS A 107 -3.02 -12.74 -5.05
C LYS A 107 -2.11 -11.54 -4.80
N GLY A 108 -0.82 -11.64 -5.09
CA GLY A 108 0.17 -10.60 -4.89
C GLY A 108 0.72 -10.50 -3.46
N ASN A 109 0.52 -11.52 -2.63
CA ASN A 109 1.07 -11.60 -1.29
C ASN A 109 2.48 -12.18 -1.30
N LYS A 110 3.26 -11.85 -0.27
CA LYS A 110 4.52 -12.52 0.03
C LYS A 110 4.25 -13.73 0.92
N VAL A 111 5.06 -14.77 0.81
CA VAL A 111 4.93 -15.98 1.61
C VAL A 111 6.22 -16.22 2.40
N LYS A 112 6.07 -16.28 3.72
CA LYS A 112 7.14 -16.70 4.62
C LYS A 112 6.99 -18.20 4.86
N VAL A 113 7.92 -18.99 4.34
CA VAL A 113 7.94 -20.44 4.52
C VAL A 113 8.84 -20.75 5.71
N THR A 114 8.28 -21.35 6.74
CA THR A 114 8.97 -21.66 7.99
C THR A 114 9.02 -23.16 8.21
N LEU A 115 10.22 -23.68 8.38
CA LEU A 115 10.48 -25.07 8.75
C LEU A 115 10.80 -25.12 10.26
N ARG A 116 9.86 -25.65 11.04
CA ARG A 116 9.95 -25.66 12.51
C ARG A 116 10.50 -27.01 13.01
N PHE A 117 11.48 -26.94 13.88
CA PHE A 117 12.13 -28.11 14.50
C PHE A 117 11.69 -28.28 15.95
N ARG A 118 11.45 -29.53 16.34
CA ARG A 118 11.25 -29.94 17.74
C ARG A 118 12.58 -30.37 18.33
N GLY A 119 12.68 -30.49 19.65
CA GLY A 119 13.93 -30.71 20.38
C GLY A 119 14.90 -31.76 19.79
N ARG A 120 14.40 -32.94 19.41
CA ARG A 120 15.25 -34.01 18.81
C ARG A 120 15.68 -33.72 17.36
N GLU A 121 14.91 -32.91 16.66
CA GLU A 121 15.13 -32.56 15.25
C GLU A 121 16.14 -31.42 15.08
N MET A 122 16.45 -30.69 16.15
CA MET A 122 17.34 -29.53 16.09
C MET A 122 18.78 -29.89 15.68
N ALA A 123 19.24 -31.10 15.98
CA ALA A 123 20.55 -31.58 15.54
C ALA A 123 20.68 -31.67 14.00
N HIS A 124 19.57 -31.74 13.30
CA HIS A 124 19.50 -31.88 11.84
C HIS A 124 19.09 -30.59 11.12
N MET A 125 19.12 -29.43 11.79
CA MET A 125 18.70 -28.16 11.18
C MET A 125 19.49 -27.82 9.92
N GLN A 126 20.81 -27.92 9.98
CA GLN A 126 21.70 -27.64 8.85
C GLN A 126 21.43 -28.55 7.66
N SER A 127 21.28 -29.87 7.92
CA SER A 127 21.01 -30.86 6.87
C SER A 127 19.59 -30.76 6.29
N SER A 128 18.64 -30.19 7.04
CA SER A 128 17.25 -30.03 6.60
C SER A 128 16.99 -28.72 5.85
N LYS A 129 17.98 -27.84 5.77
CA LYS A 129 17.86 -26.56 5.04
C LYS A 129 17.50 -26.73 3.56
N HIS A 130 17.97 -27.83 2.94
CA HIS A 130 17.67 -28.18 1.56
C HIS A 130 16.16 -28.32 1.27
N ILE A 131 15.35 -28.68 2.28
CA ILE A 131 13.90 -28.82 2.13
C ILE A 131 13.29 -27.49 1.66
N LEU A 132 13.74 -26.37 2.21
CA LEU A 132 13.31 -25.04 1.78
C LEU A 132 13.84 -24.66 0.40
N ASP A 133 15.09 -25.04 0.09
CA ASP A 133 15.66 -24.81 -1.23
C ASP A 133 14.92 -25.60 -2.30
N ASP A 134 14.59 -26.87 -2.05
CA ASP A 134 13.78 -27.70 -2.94
C ASP A 134 12.35 -27.16 -3.11
N PHE A 135 11.77 -26.66 -2.03
CA PHE A 135 10.45 -26.01 -2.07
C PHE A 135 10.45 -24.77 -2.98
N ALA A 136 11.44 -23.92 -2.85
CA ALA A 136 11.61 -22.74 -3.68
C ALA A 136 11.88 -23.11 -5.15
N GLU A 137 12.70 -24.11 -5.41
CA GLU A 137 12.99 -24.59 -6.75
C GLU A 137 11.75 -25.16 -7.45
N SER A 138 10.94 -25.90 -6.73
CA SER A 138 9.65 -26.40 -7.24
C SER A 138 8.66 -25.31 -7.60
N LEU A 139 8.82 -24.12 -7.07
CA LEU A 139 8.00 -22.93 -7.34
C LEU A 139 8.72 -21.88 -8.19
N ALA A 140 9.88 -22.20 -8.77
CA ALA A 140 10.73 -21.25 -9.49
C ALA A 140 10.05 -20.60 -10.72
N ASP A 141 9.01 -21.21 -11.27
CA ASP A 141 8.20 -20.69 -12.36
C ASP A 141 7.27 -19.54 -11.94
N VAL A 142 6.86 -19.51 -10.67
CA VAL A 142 5.88 -18.54 -10.12
C VAL A 142 6.42 -17.69 -8.98
N ALA A 143 7.56 -18.06 -8.40
CA ALA A 143 8.14 -17.44 -7.22
C ALA A 143 9.62 -17.13 -7.34
N VAL A 144 10.04 -16.08 -6.65
CA VAL A 144 11.45 -15.70 -6.46
C VAL A 144 11.73 -15.60 -4.98
N ILE A 145 12.92 -16.06 -4.56
CA ILE A 145 13.37 -15.91 -3.17
C ILE A 145 13.73 -14.45 -2.91
N GLU A 146 12.97 -13.79 -2.05
CA GLU A 146 13.26 -12.43 -1.57
C GLU A 146 14.30 -12.47 -0.44
N LYS A 147 14.13 -13.41 0.49
CA LYS A 147 15.08 -13.67 1.58
C LYS A 147 15.46 -15.15 1.59
N ALA A 148 16.75 -15.42 1.49
CA ALA A 148 17.28 -16.77 1.53
C ALA A 148 16.97 -17.47 2.87
N PRO A 149 16.91 -18.83 2.89
CA PRO A 149 16.70 -19.59 4.11
C PRO A 149 17.72 -19.23 5.20
N LYS A 150 17.21 -18.84 6.37
CA LYS A 150 18.01 -18.44 7.52
C LYS A 150 17.52 -19.13 8.79
N ILE A 151 18.46 -19.59 9.60
CA ILE A 151 18.17 -20.19 10.90
C ILE A 151 17.81 -19.08 11.89
N GLU A 152 16.63 -19.17 12.49
CA GLU A 152 16.14 -18.27 13.52
C GLU A 152 15.61 -19.09 14.71
N GLY A 153 16.41 -19.21 15.77
CA GLY A 153 16.05 -20.02 16.95
C GLY A 153 15.82 -21.48 16.59
N ARG A 154 14.59 -21.98 16.73
CA ARG A 154 14.20 -23.38 16.46
C ARG A 154 13.58 -23.56 15.07
N SER A 155 13.80 -22.66 14.19
CA SER A 155 13.22 -22.72 12.85
C SER A 155 14.16 -22.19 11.78
N ILE A 156 13.92 -22.60 10.54
CA ILE A 156 14.54 -22.02 9.36
C ILE A 156 13.43 -21.38 8.55
N SER A 157 13.59 -20.14 8.16
CA SER A 157 12.58 -19.42 7.37
C SER A 157 13.18 -18.78 6.13
N MET A 158 12.36 -18.70 5.08
CA MET A 158 12.66 -17.93 3.86
C MET A 158 11.42 -17.12 3.47
N VAL A 159 11.61 -16.10 2.65
CA VAL A 159 10.51 -15.31 2.10
C VAL A 159 10.50 -15.43 0.59
N LEU A 160 9.34 -15.80 0.06
CA LEU A 160 9.09 -15.87 -1.37
C LEU A 160 8.18 -14.71 -1.81
N THR A 161 8.41 -14.19 -2.99
CA THR A 161 7.58 -13.18 -3.65
C THR A 161 7.21 -13.64 -5.05
N GLU A 162 6.15 -13.08 -5.60
CA GLU A 162 5.71 -13.39 -6.97
C GLU A 162 6.81 -13.03 -7.98
N LYS A 163 7.05 -13.94 -8.92
CA LYS A 163 7.92 -13.68 -10.06
C LYS A 163 7.19 -12.76 -11.05
N LYS A 164 7.79 -11.61 -11.32
CA LYS A 164 7.29 -10.66 -12.33
C LYS A 164 7.72 -11.04 -13.75
#